data_04662b81bbaad2312f445010dc70a178
#
_entry.id   04662b81bbaad2312f445010dc70a178
#
_cell.length_a   1.000
_cell.length_b   1.000
_cell.length_c   1.000
_cell.angle_alpha   90.00
_cell.angle_beta   90.00
_cell.angle_gamma   90.00
#
_symmetry.space_group_name_H-M   'P 1'
#
loop_
_entity.id
_entity.type
_entity.pdbx_description
1 polymer ?
#
loop_
_entity_poly.entity_id
_entity_poly.type
_entity_poly.pdbx_seq_one_letter_code
_entity_poly.pdbx_strand_id
1 'polypeptide(L)'
;MIYLDSSAIVKLIRVERESAALRDWLNARTEPPVTSVLAEVEVPRALRRLAPVHLAAMPGVLARISRVEMDASVRATAGAYVADALRSLAAIHLASAEMLIGGGRSVSAFVTYDKRQAAAVEAAGIRVEAPGRG
;
A
#
# COMPACT_ATOMS: atom_id res chain seq x y z
N MET A 1 1.90 5.20 11.67
CA MET A 1 1.29 4.15 10.83
C MET A 1 2.24 3.74 9.71
N ILE A 2 2.09 2.52 9.25
CA ILE A 2 2.82 2.03 8.08
C ILE A 2 1.81 1.85 6.95
N TYR A 3 1.98 2.59 5.86
CA TYR A 3 1.10 2.47 4.71
C TYR A 3 1.56 1.33 3.80
N LEU A 4 0.65 0.42 3.48
CA LEU A 4 0.89 -0.68 2.56
C LEU A 4 0.06 -0.46 1.30
N ASP A 5 0.69 -0.44 0.12
CA ASP A 5 -0.09 -0.48 -1.11
C ASP A 5 -0.47 -1.92 -1.44
N SER A 6 -1.22 -2.11 -2.52
CA SER A 6 -1.72 -3.44 -2.88
C SER A 6 -0.61 -4.41 -3.25
N SER A 7 0.52 -3.93 -3.79
CA SER A 7 1.66 -4.78 -4.13
C SER A 7 2.27 -5.42 -2.88
N ALA A 8 2.34 -4.68 -1.80
CA ALA A 8 2.83 -5.20 -0.52
C ALA A 8 1.85 -6.21 0.09
N ILE A 9 0.55 -5.90 0.05
CA ILE A 9 -0.49 -6.78 0.62
C ILE A 9 -0.52 -8.13 -0.10
N VAL A 10 -0.40 -8.14 -1.42
CA VAL A 10 -0.35 -9.39 -2.20
C VAL A 10 0.80 -10.29 -1.71
N LYS A 11 1.95 -9.72 -1.38
CA LYS A 11 3.10 -10.48 -0.87
C LYS A 11 2.87 -11.04 0.54
N LEU A 12 1.96 -10.47 1.30
CA LEU A 12 1.56 -11.02 2.61
C LEU A 12 0.61 -12.22 2.47
N ILE A 13 -0.04 -12.37 1.33
CA ILE A 13 -1.02 -13.43 1.06
C ILE A 13 -0.39 -14.53 0.20
N ARG A 14 0.23 -14.16 -0.91
CA ARG A 14 0.93 -15.08 -1.81
C ARG A 14 2.42 -15.07 -1.47
N VAL A 15 2.99 -16.24 -1.20
CA VAL A 15 4.42 -16.34 -0.92
C VAL A 15 5.23 -16.04 -2.18
N GLU A 16 6.00 -14.97 -2.11
CA GLU A 16 6.91 -14.54 -3.16
C GLU A 16 8.29 -14.33 -2.54
N ARG A 17 9.27 -13.95 -3.37
CA ARG A 17 10.66 -13.79 -2.97
C ARG A 17 10.83 -12.87 -1.74
N GLU A 18 10.07 -11.79 -1.68
CA GLU A 18 10.22 -10.77 -0.62
C GLU A 18 9.30 -10.99 0.59
N SER A 19 8.41 -12.00 0.55
CA SER A 19 7.37 -12.17 1.58
C SER A 19 7.93 -12.36 2.97
N ALA A 20 8.95 -13.19 3.14
CA ALA A 20 9.56 -13.44 4.45
C ALA A 20 10.20 -12.15 5.02
N ALA A 21 10.95 -11.44 4.20
CA ALA A 21 11.58 -10.17 4.62
C ALA A 21 10.53 -9.12 4.98
N LEU A 22 9.44 -9.03 4.22
CA LEU A 22 8.34 -8.11 4.51
C LEU A 22 7.67 -8.44 5.85
N ARG A 23 7.38 -9.72 6.10
CA ARG A 23 6.79 -10.13 7.38
C ARG A 23 7.71 -9.82 8.55
N ASP A 24 8.98 -10.13 8.43
CA ASP A 24 9.96 -9.85 9.49
C ASP A 24 10.06 -8.35 9.75
N TRP A 25 10.08 -7.55 8.69
CA TRP A 25 10.15 -6.10 8.79
C TRP A 25 8.91 -5.54 9.50
N LEU A 26 7.72 -6.01 9.16
CA LEU A 26 6.48 -5.58 9.81
C LEU A 26 6.41 -6.04 11.28
N ASN A 27 6.81 -7.28 11.55
CA ASN A 27 6.77 -7.84 12.90
C ASN A 27 7.74 -7.16 13.86
N ALA A 28 8.79 -6.56 13.34
CA ALA A 28 9.76 -5.81 14.16
C ALA A 28 9.23 -4.43 14.55
N ARG A 29 8.06 -4.02 14.08
CA ARG A 29 7.48 -2.70 14.32
C ARG A 29 6.20 -2.81 15.12
N THR A 30 5.93 -1.76 15.92
CA THR A 30 4.70 -1.66 16.73
C THR A 30 3.63 -0.80 16.05
N GLU A 31 3.99 -0.06 15.00
CA GLU A 31 3.08 0.84 14.31
C GLU A 31 2.04 0.07 13.50
N PRO A 32 0.75 0.47 13.57
CA PRO A 32 -0.30 -0.26 12.87
C PRO A 32 -0.21 -0.09 11.35
N PRO A 33 -0.50 -1.13 10.59
CA PRO A 33 -0.57 -1.02 9.13
C PRO A 33 -1.88 -0.39 8.69
N VAL A 34 -1.82 0.34 7.58
CA VAL A 34 -2.97 1.01 6.96
C VAL A 34 -2.87 0.91 5.45
N THR A 35 -4.01 0.89 4.79
CA THR A 35 -4.11 0.95 3.32
C THR A 35 -5.36 1.72 2.91
N SER A 36 -5.62 1.78 1.62
CA SER A 36 -6.86 2.33 1.05
C SER A 36 -7.90 1.22 0.90
N VAL A 37 -9.20 1.57 0.98
CA VAL A 37 -10.29 0.67 0.59
C VAL A 37 -10.13 0.16 -0.85
N LEU A 38 -9.37 0.87 -1.69
CA LEU A 38 -9.03 0.42 -3.03
C LEU A 38 -8.38 -0.97 -3.03
N ALA A 39 -7.63 -1.31 -1.98
CA ALA A 39 -7.01 -2.62 -1.84
C ALA A 39 -8.05 -3.76 -1.81
N GLU A 40 -9.26 -3.48 -1.36
CA GLU A 40 -10.35 -4.47 -1.35
C GLU A 40 -10.75 -4.89 -2.76
N VAL A 41 -10.42 -4.10 -3.77
CA VAL A 41 -10.63 -4.42 -5.19
C VAL A 41 -9.34 -4.93 -5.83
N GLU A 42 -8.25 -4.24 -5.61
CA GLU A 42 -6.97 -4.56 -6.28
C GLU A 42 -6.39 -5.91 -5.86
N VAL A 43 -6.43 -6.21 -4.56
CA VAL A 43 -5.82 -7.42 -4.02
C VAL A 43 -6.52 -8.69 -4.54
N PRO A 44 -7.86 -8.83 -4.44
CA PRO A 44 -8.52 -10.03 -4.97
C PRO A 44 -8.36 -10.15 -6.50
N ARG A 45 -8.36 -9.04 -7.23
CA ARG A 45 -8.13 -9.09 -8.68
C ARG A 45 -6.74 -9.60 -9.04
N ALA A 46 -5.73 -9.15 -8.30
CA ALA A 46 -4.36 -9.63 -8.48
C ALA A 46 -4.24 -11.12 -8.13
N LEU A 47 -4.85 -11.55 -7.02
CA LEU A 47 -4.82 -12.95 -6.60
C LEU A 47 -5.55 -13.86 -7.60
N ARG A 48 -6.69 -13.43 -8.13
CA ARG A 48 -7.41 -14.21 -9.14
C ARG A 48 -6.57 -14.45 -10.39
N ARG A 49 -5.76 -13.48 -10.77
CA ARG A 49 -4.87 -13.59 -11.93
C ARG A 49 -3.62 -14.41 -11.63
N LEU A 50 -3.03 -14.24 -10.46
CA LEU A 50 -1.70 -14.79 -10.14
C LEU A 50 -1.74 -16.09 -9.35
N ALA A 51 -2.67 -16.21 -8.39
CA ALA A 51 -2.69 -17.32 -7.44
C ALA A 51 -4.08 -17.46 -6.81
N PRO A 52 -5.10 -17.90 -7.57
CA PRO A 52 -6.48 -17.95 -7.05
C PRO A 52 -6.64 -18.87 -5.82
N VAL A 53 -5.77 -19.84 -5.65
CA VAL A 53 -5.76 -20.73 -4.48
C VAL A 53 -5.55 -19.96 -3.17
N HIS A 54 -4.95 -18.78 -3.20
CA HIS A 54 -4.68 -17.95 -2.02
C HIS A 54 -5.80 -16.96 -1.67
N LEU A 55 -6.89 -16.90 -2.44
CA LEU A 55 -8.00 -15.99 -2.16
C LEU A 55 -8.62 -16.22 -0.78
N ALA A 56 -8.65 -17.46 -0.29
CA ALA A 56 -9.22 -17.77 1.01
C ALA A 56 -8.45 -17.11 2.17
N ALA A 57 -7.17 -16.82 2.01
CA ALA A 57 -6.36 -16.19 3.05
C ALA A 57 -6.53 -14.65 3.10
N MET A 58 -7.08 -14.06 2.06
CA MET A 58 -7.19 -12.60 1.93
C MET A 58 -7.98 -11.93 3.06
N PRO A 59 -9.19 -12.40 3.43
CA PRO A 59 -9.96 -11.71 4.48
C PRO A 59 -9.23 -11.62 5.81
N GLY A 60 -8.50 -12.67 6.19
CA GLY A 60 -7.72 -12.69 7.44
C GLY A 60 -6.58 -11.69 7.44
N VAL A 61 -5.92 -11.50 6.30
CA VAL A 61 -4.84 -10.52 6.16
C VAL A 61 -5.42 -9.11 6.18
N LEU A 62 -6.46 -8.83 5.38
CA LEU A 62 -7.08 -7.50 5.33
C LEU A 62 -7.68 -7.07 6.67
N ALA A 63 -8.19 -8.02 7.46
CA ALA A 63 -8.77 -7.73 8.77
C ALA A 63 -7.75 -7.10 9.74
N ARG A 64 -6.45 -7.31 9.52
CA ARG A 64 -5.37 -6.76 10.34
C ARG A 64 -4.89 -5.40 9.87
N ILE A 65 -5.40 -4.90 8.76
CA ILE A 65 -4.96 -3.67 8.13
C ILE A 65 -6.12 -2.67 8.16
N SER A 66 -5.91 -1.51 8.79
CA SER A 66 -6.91 -0.42 8.76
C SER A 66 -7.02 0.11 7.34
N ARG A 67 -8.23 0.56 6.96
CA ARG A 67 -8.47 1.06 5.61
C ARG A 67 -8.98 2.49 5.64
N VAL A 68 -8.41 3.32 4.77
CA VAL A 68 -8.81 4.72 4.55
C VAL A 68 -9.83 4.75 3.43
N GLU A 69 -10.94 5.45 3.67
CA GLU A 69 -11.95 5.65 2.64
C GLU A 69 -11.43 6.51 1.49
N MET A 70 -11.92 6.22 0.30
CA MET A 70 -11.59 6.98 -0.91
C MET A 70 -12.58 8.14 -1.05
N ASP A 71 -12.54 9.05 -0.06
CA ASP A 71 -13.47 10.18 0.02
C ASP A 71 -13.16 11.27 -1.01
N ALA A 72 -13.93 12.36 -0.96
CA ALA A 72 -13.77 13.46 -1.91
C ALA A 72 -12.39 14.09 -1.83
N SER A 73 -11.81 14.22 -0.64
CA SER A 73 -10.47 14.80 -0.45
C SER A 73 -9.39 13.92 -1.07
N VAL A 74 -9.46 12.61 -0.87
CA VAL A 74 -8.53 11.65 -1.49
C VAL A 74 -8.64 11.73 -3.00
N ARG A 75 -9.86 11.71 -3.54
CA ARG A 75 -10.07 11.75 -5.00
C ARG A 75 -9.55 13.05 -5.62
N ALA A 76 -9.84 14.18 -4.99
CA ALA A 76 -9.37 15.48 -5.48
C ALA A 76 -7.84 15.56 -5.45
N THR A 77 -7.21 15.12 -4.37
CA THR A 77 -5.76 15.11 -4.23
C THR A 77 -5.11 14.22 -5.29
N ALA A 78 -5.63 12.99 -5.45
CA ALA A 78 -5.12 12.07 -6.47
C ALA A 78 -5.27 12.63 -7.88
N GLY A 79 -6.40 13.25 -8.18
CA GLY A 79 -6.66 13.85 -9.50
C GLY A 79 -5.80 15.07 -9.80
N ALA A 80 -5.23 15.72 -8.79
CA ALA A 80 -4.41 16.92 -8.95
C ALA A 80 -2.92 16.62 -9.19
N TYR A 81 -2.46 15.40 -9.01
CA TYR A 81 -1.06 15.06 -9.29
C TYR A 81 -0.73 15.23 -10.77
N VAL A 82 0.41 15.85 -11.05
CA VAL A 82 0.84 16.14 -12.42
C VAL A 82 1.92 15.18 -12.94
N ALA A 83 2.37 14.24 -12.12
CA ALA A 83 3.40 13.28 -12.50
C ALA A 83 2.85 12.25 -13.49
N ASP A 84 3.30 12.28 -14.74
CA ASP A 84 2.81 11.42 -15.82
C ASP A 84 3.03 9.92 -15.55
N ALA A 85 4.13 9.60 -14.85
CA ALA A 85 4.45 8.21 -14.53
C ALA A 85 3.57 7.62 -13.42
N LEU A 86 2.86 8.47 -12.67
CA LEU A 86 1.99 8.04 -11.58
C LEU A 86 0.60 7.71 -12.13
N ARG A 87 0.28 6.44 -12.19
CA ARG A 87 -1.03 5.97 -12.66
C ARG A 87 -2.12 6.25 -11.64
N SER A 88 -3.38 6.25 -12.08
CA SER A 88 -4.53 6.64 -11.26
C SER A 88 -4.66 5.85 -9.95
N LEU A 89 -4.51 4.53 -9.99
CA LEU A 89 -4.64 3.71 -8.78
C LEU A 89 -3.49 3.96 -7.80
N ALA A 90 -2.27 4.12 -8.32
CA ALA A 90 -1.11 4.49 -7.51
C ALA A 90 -1.27 5.89 -6.92
N ALA A 91 -1.85 6.83 -7.67
CA ALA A 91 -2.17 8.18 -7.19
C ALA A 91 -3.13 8.16 -6.00
N ILE A 92 -4.12 7.26 -6.02
CA ILE A 92 -5.05 7.09 -4.90
C ILE A 92 -4.33 6.61 -3.63
N HIS A 93 -3.39 5.68 -3.78
CA HIS A 93 -2.60 5.22 -2.63
C HIS A 93 -1.73 6.34 -2.05
N LEU A 94 -1.05 7.09 -2.90
CA LEU A 94 -0.25 8.24 -2.43
C LEU A 94 -1.13 9.29 -1.75
N ALA A 95 -2.25 9.65 -2.37
CA ALA A 95 -3.19 10.61 -1.82
C ALA A 95 -3.74 10.17 -0.45
N SER A 96 -4.03 8.89 -0.30
CA SER A 96 -4.49 8.32 0.97
C SER A 96 -3.45 8.52 2.09
N ALA A 97 -2.18 8.25 1.79
CA ALA A 97 -1.10 8.47 2.74
C ALA A 97 -0.93 9.97 3.07
N GLU A 98 -0.97 10.82 2.07
CA GLU A 98 -0.85 12.26 2.27
C GLU A 98 -2.01 12.85 3.09
N MET A 99 -3.22 12.33 2.90
CA MET A 99 -4.38 12.76 3.69
C MET A 99 -4.26 12.34 5.16
N LEU A 100 -3.68 11.18 5.43
CA LEU A 100 -3.39 10.77 6.81
C LEU A 100 -2.42 11.74 7.47
N ILE A 101 -1.35 12.10 6.77
CA ILE A 101 -0.34 13.04 7.27
C ILE A 101 -0.96 14.42 7.49
N GLY A 102 -1.74 14.89 6.51
CA GLY A 102 -2.43 16.17 6.60
C GLY A 102 -3.44 16.24 7.74
N GLY A 103 -4.00 15.09 8.13
CA GLY A 103 -4.90 14.95 9.27
C GLY A 103 -4.18 14.78 10.62
N GLY A 104 -2.87 14.94 10.66
CA GLY A 104 -2.09 14.86 11.90
C GLY A 104 -1.59 13.45 12.25
N ARG A 105 -1.80 12.47 11.37
CA ARG A 105 -1.28 11.11 11.56
C ARG A 105 0.17 11.03 11.09
N SER A 106 0.94 10.19 11.75
CA SER A 106 2.32 9.93 11.35
C SER A 106 2.37 8.68 10.47
N VAL A 107 2.85 8.82 9.23
CA VAL A 107 3.14 7.71 8.34
C VAL A 107 4.65 7.56 8.28
N SER A 108 5.17 6.60 9.03
CA SER A 108 6.61 6.40 9.18
C SER A 108 7.26 5.74 7.97
N ALA A 109 6.47 4.99 7.20
CA ALA A 109 6.93 4.36 5.98
C ALA A 109 5.75 4.04 5.05
N PHE A 110 6.02 4.09 3.76
CA PHE A 110 5.13 3.64 2.70
C PHE A 110 5.77 2.43 2.03
N VAL A 111 5.16 1.27 2.18
CA VAL A 111 5.70 0.02 1.65
C VAL A 111 5.11 -0.24 0.28
N THR A 112 5.96 -0.27 -0.73
CA THR A 112 5.57 -0.57 -2.11
C THR A 112 6.69 -1.30 -2.84
N TYR A 113 6.30 -2.18 -3.74
CA TYR A 113 7.22 -2.88 -4.64
C TYR A 113 7.11 -2.37 -6.08
N ASP A 114 6.27 -1.37 -6.31
CA ASP A 114 6.14 -0.67 -7.58
C ASP A 114 7.13 0.49 -7.62
N LYS A 115 8.09 0.43 -8.54
CA LYS A 115 9.16 1.43 -8.64
C LYS A 115 8.65 2.84 -9.01
N ARG A 116 7.60 2.91 -9.83
CA ARG A 116 7.02 4.20 -10.23
C ARG A 116 6.31 4.85 -9.04
N GLN A 117 5.57 4.05 -8.29
CA GLN A 117 4.94 4.53 -7.08
C GLN A 117 5.99 4.97 -6.05
N ALA A 118 7.04 4.17 -5.85
CA ALA A 118 8.12 4.50 -4.93
C ALA A 118 8.73 5.87 -5.25
N ALA A 119 9.00 6.15 -6.52
CA ALA A 119 9.57 7.43 -6.94
C ALA A 119 8.64 8.59 -6.60
N ALA A 120 7.34 8.46 -6.85
CA ALA A 120 6.35 9.50 -6.54
C ALA A 120 6.20 9.72 -5.03
N VAL A 121 6.21 8.65 -4.24
CA VAL A 121 6.11 8.73 -2.78
C VAL A 121 7.34 9.41 -2.19
N GLU A 122 8.54 9.07 -2.66
CA GLU A 122 9.78 9.72 -2.23
C GLU A 122 9.77 11.21 -2.60
N ALA A 123 9.31 11.55 -3.80
CA ALA A 123 9.20 12.95 -4.23
C ALA A 123 8.23 13.74 -3.35
N ALA A 124 7.25 13.08 -2.75
CA ALA A 124 6.31 13.67 -1.79
C ALA A 124 6.88 13.80 -0.37
N GLY A 125 8.11 13.34 -0.15
CA GLY A 125 8.77 13.43 1.15
C GLY A 125 8.42 12.31 2.12
N ILE A 126 7.81 11.23 1.66
CA ILE A 126 7.46 10.08 2.48
C ILE A 126 8.52 8.99 2.30
N ARG A 127 8.94 8.40 3.41
CA ARG A 127 9.92 7.31 3.37
C ARG A 127 9.32 6.07 2.70
N VAL A 128 10.03 5.54 1.72
CA VAL A 128 9.65 4.31 1.02
C VAL A 128 10.46 3.13 1.56
N GLU A 129 9.79 2.01 1.72
CA GLU A 129 10.41 0.74 2.08
C GLU A 129 9.94 -0.36 1.12
N ALA A 130 10.85 -1.24 0.78
CA ALA A 130 10.56 -2.44 -0.01
C ALA A 130 11.39 -3.62 0.55
N PRO A 131 11.02 -4.13 1.74
CA PRO A 131 11.81 -5.16 2.41
C PRO A 131 12.04 -6.38 1.53
N GLY A 132 13.28 -6.83 1.46
CA GLY A 132 13.67 -7.99 0.64
C GLY A 132 14.01 -7.68 -0.81
N ARG A 133 13.76 -6.46 -1.28
CA ARG A 133 14.24 -6.02 -2.59
C ARG A 133 15.70 -5.59 -2.45
N GLY A 134 16.56 -6.34 -3.11
CA GLY A 134 17.99 -6.08 -3.10
C GLY A 134 18.44 -5.02 -4.06
#